data_3b3f5aeeb402b09ca401e7c22cd51109
#
_entry.id   3b3f5aeeb402b09ca401e7c22cd51109
#
_cell.length_a   1.000
_cell.length_b   1.000
_cell.length_c   1.000
_cell.angle_alpha   90.00
_cell.angle_beta   90.00
_cell.angle_gamma   90.00
#
_symmetry.space_group_name_H-M   'P 1'
#
loop_
_entity.id
_entity.type
_entity.pdbx_description
1 polymer ?
#
loop_
_entity_poly.entity_id
_entity_poly.type
_entity_poly.pdbx_seq_one_letter_code
_entity_poly.pdbx_strand_id
1 'polypeptide(L)'
;MKKTKKIRCGELFIGADAPITIQSMTNVDSRDEKGLLRQIDRLCEAGCDIVRIAVPDMESAEVFSRVRKKVPCSLPLVADIHFDYRLALAAINAGADKIRINPGNIGERERLRAVVEAAKEHEIPIRVGVNSGSLEKPILAKYGRVTAEGLAESAMNNLRLIEEFDYDKMVVSIKSSDVKLNYDAHRILA
;
A
#
# COMPACT_ATOMS: atom_id res chain seq x y z
N MET A 1 2.03 -16.36 -18.72
CA MET A 1 1.85 -15.36 -17.67
C MET A 1 0.37 -15.17 -17.38
N LYS A 2 -0.06 -15.24 -16.12
CA LYS A 2 -1.43 -14.86 -15.76
C LYS A 2 -1.63 -13.38 -16.05
N LYS A 3 -2.78 -13.02 -16.62
CA LYS A 3 -3.14 -11.62 -16.85
C LYS A 3 -3.55 -10.99 -15.53
N THR A 4 -2.80 -10.00 -15.05
CA THR A 4 -3.20 -9.19 -13.90
C THR A 4 -4.26 -8.16 -14.31
N LYS A 5 -5.05 -7.67 -13.35
CA LYS A 5 -5.98 -6.56 -13.58
C LYS A 5 -5.21 -5.26 -13.80
N LYS A 6 -5.76 -4.37 -14.62
CA LYS A 6 -5.28 -3.00 -14.78
C LYS A 6 -5.92 -2.14 -13.70
N ILE A 7 -5.13 -1.61 -12.78
CA ILE A 7 -5.58 -0.86 -11.59
C ILE A 7 -5.20 0.60 -11.76
N ARG A 8 -6.16 1.50 -11.65
CA ARG A 8 -5.91 2.95 -11.67
C ARG A 8 -5.31 3.42 -10.34
N CYS A 9 -4.32 4.31 -10.41
CA CYS A 9 -3.69 4.99 -9.27
C CYS A 9 -3.45 6.45 -9.66
N GLY A 10 -4.31 7.36 -9.23
CA GLY A 10 -4.34 8.71 -9.75
C GLY A 10 -4.60 8.73 -11.26
N GLU A 11 -3.71 9.36 -12.03
CA GLU A 11 -3.78 9.37 -13.50
C GLU A 11 -3.04 8.17 -14.15
N LEU A 12 -2.33 7.36 -13.37
CA LEU A 12 -1.56 6.23 -13.85
C LEU A 12 -2.33 4.91 -13.72
N PHE A 13 -1.83 3.89 -14.42
CA PHE A 13 -2.31 2.52 -14.31
C PHE A 13 -1.19 1.58 -13.88
N ILE A 14 -1.54 0.57 -13.09
CA ILE A 14 -0.63 -0.47 -12.58
C ILE A 14 -1.18 -1.83 -13.03
N GLY A 15 -0.31 -2.72 -13.50
CA GLY A 15 -0.67 -4.08 -13.90
C GLY A 15 -1.13 -4.19 -15.35
N ALA A 16 -1.54 -5.39 -15.76
CA ALA A 16 -1.90 -5.76 -17.13
C ALA A 16 -0.83 -5.33 -18.15
N ASP A 17 -1.25 -4.55 -19.14
CA ASP A 17 -0.45 -3.98 -20.24
C ASP A 17 0.08 -2.57 -19.94
N ALA A 18 -0.16 -2.06 -18.71
CA ALA A 18 0.34 -0.74 -18.34
C ALA A 18 1.88 -0.73 -18.27
N PRO A 19 2.53 0.41 -18.59
CA PRO A 19 3.95 0.59 -18.38
C PRO A 19 4.35 0.32 -16.93
N ILE A 20 5.58 -0.16 -16.72
CA ILE A 20 6.12 -0.32 -15.38
C ILE A 20 6.34 1.06 -14.77
N THR A 21 5.73 1.32 -13.61
CA THR A 21 5.88 2.57 -12.89
C THR A 21 6.94 2.46 -11.79
N ILE A 22 7.72 3.52 -11.61
CA ILE A 22 8.74 3.64 -10.57
C ILE A 22 8.11 4.30 -9.35
N GLN A 23 8.08 3.58 -8.23
CA GLN A 23 7.59 4.11 -6.96
C GLN A 23 8.73 4.23 -5.94
N SER A 24 8.86 5.39 -5.32
CA SER A 24 9.77 5.62 -4.20
C SER A 24 9.02 6.06 -2.94
N MET A 25 9.72 6.11 -1.82
CA MET A 25 9.16 6.51 -0.53
C MET A 25 9.99 7.64 0.07
N THR A 26 9.33 8.62 0.66
CA THR A 26 10.01 9.66 1.43
C THR A 26 10.61 9.05 2.71
N ASN A 27 11.74 9.62 3.15
CA ASN A 27 12.45 9.19 4.36
C ASN A 27 12.69 10.35 5.35
N VAL A 28 12.16 11.52 5.07
CA VAL A 28 12.10 12.64 6.01
C VAL A 28 10.96 12.45 7.00
N ASP A 29 10.96 13.16 8.12
CA ASP A 29 9.85 13.13 9.07
C ASP A 29 8.55 13.51 8.37
N SER A 30 7.52 12.68 8.51
CA SER A 30 6.20 12.89 7.88
C SER A 30 5.46 14.12 8.42
N ARG A 31 5.95 14.73 9.49
CA ARG A 31 5.44 16.00 10.03
C ARG A 31 6.16 17.23 9.46
N ASP A 32 7.32 17.04 8.79
CA ASP A 32 8.03 18.13 8.12
C ASP A 32 7.49 18.33 6.69
N GLU A 33 6.44 19.15 6.58
CA GLU A 33 5.81 19.48 5.30
C GLU A 33 6.82 20.01 4.26
N LYS A 34 7.72 20.92 4.69
CA LYS A 34 8.71 21.51 3.77
C LYS A 34 9.74 20.48 3.31
N GLY A 35 10.18 19.61 4.23
CA GLY A 35 11.07 18.49 3.94
C GLY A 35 10.44 17.51 2.95
N LEU A 36 9.16 17.15 3.16
CA LEU A 36 8.40 16.29 2.25
C LEU A 36 8.32 16.88 0.85
N LEU A 37 7.93 18.15 0.72
CA LEU A 37 7.82 18.81 -0.60
C LEU A 37 9.16 18.81 -1.33
N ARG A 38 10.25 19.23 -0.68
CA ARG A 38 11.60 19.20 -1.27
C ARG A 38 12.02 17.79 -1.69
N GLN A 39 11.66 16.76 -0.92
CA GLN A 39 12.01 15.39 -1.26
C GLN A 39 11.16 14.86 -2.42
N ILE A 40 9.86 15.20 -2.46
CA ILE A 40 8.98 14.88 -3.58
C ILE A 40 9.52 15.46 -4.87
N ASP A 41 9.89 16.74 -4.87
CA ASP A 41 10.47 17.41 -6.06
C ASP A 41 11.69 16.65 -6.58
N ARG A 42 12.64 16.33 -5.69
CA ARG A 42 13.84 15.55 -6.06
C ARG A 42 13.52 14.15 -6.58
N LEU A 43 12.49 13.48 -6.03
CA LEU A 43 12.06 12.18 -6.52
C LEU A 43 11.46 12.29 -7.93
N CYS A 44 10.68 13.32 -8.19
CA CYS A 44 10.14 13.60 -9.53
C CYS A 44 11.25 13.90 -10.55
N GLU A 45 12.24 14.74 -10.19
CA GLU A 45 13.40 15.02 -11.02
C GLU A 45 14.22 13.76 -11.34
N ALA A 46 14.24 12.79 -10.43
CA ALA A 46 14.87 11.49 -10.61
C ALA A 46 14.03 10.49 -11.42
N GLY A 47 12.84 10.89 -11.91
CA GLY A 47 11.97 10.04 -12.72
C GLY A 47 11.03 9.11 -11.91
N CYS A 48 10.71 9.48 -10.68
CA CYS A 48 9.74 8.73 -9.87
C CYS A 48 8.31 9.05 -10.33
N ASP A 49 7.53 8.00 -10.64
CA ASP A 49 6.14 8.12 -11.11
C ASP A 49 5.12 8.18 -9.97
N ILE A 50 5.44 7.56 -8.82
CA ILE A 50 4.53 7.44 -7.68
C ILE A 50 5.32 7.66 -6.39
N VAL A 51 4.86 8.56 -5.52
CA VAL A 51 5.52 8.81 -4.23
C VAL A 51 4.69 8.24 -3.08
N ARG A 52 5.37 7.50 -2.16
CA ARG A 52 4.77 6.98 -0.94
C ARG A 52 5.25 7.77 0.27
N ILE A 53 4.33 8.14 1.14
CA ILE A 53 4.56 8.89 2.37
C ILE A 53 4.03 8.06 3.54
N ALA A 54 4.83 7.90 4.60
CA ALA A 54 4.37 7.26 5.83
C ALA A 54 3.38 8.18 6.57
N VAL A 55 2.33 7.57 7.13
CA VAL A 55 1.33 8.28 7.95
C VAL A 55 1.19 7.55 9.27
N PRO A 56 2.14 7.78 10.22
CA PRO A 56 2.18 7.08 11.49
C PRO A 56 1.18 7.60 12.53
N ASP A 57 0.72 8.84 12.40
CA ASP A 57 -0.18 9.53 13.35
C ASP A 57 -1.04 10.58 12.67
N MET A 58 -1.97 11.19 13.44
CA MET A 58 -2.91 12.19 12.92
C MET A 58 -2.21 13.48 12.47
N GLU A 59 -1.14 13.91 13.12
CA GLU A 59 -0.36 15.07 12.70
C GLU A 59 0.23 14.87 11.31
N SER A 60 0.80 13.67 11.07
CA SER A 60 1.29 13.27 9.74
C SER A 60 0.17 13.20 8.70
N ALA A 61 -1.05 12.78 9.08
CA ALA A 61 -2.21 12.78 8.19
C ALA A 61 -2.64 14.20 7.79
N GLU A 62 -2.58 15.15 8.73
CA GLU A 62 -2.83 16.57 8.44
C GLU A 62 -1.76 17.15 7.51
N VAL A 63 -0.48 16.82 7.74
CA VAL A 63 0.61 17.21 6.84
C VAL A 63 0.42 16.60 5.46
N PHE A 64 0.06 15.31 5.38
CA PHE A 64 -0.26 14.64 4.10
C PHE A 64 -1.34 15.42 3.32
N SER A 65 -2.40 15.86 4.00
CA SER A 65 -3.47 16.68 3.38
C SER A 65 -2.93 18.00 2.81
N ARG A 66 -2.04 18.69 3.55
CA ARG A 66 -1.42 19.94 3.08
C ARG A 66 -0.46 19.71 1.90
N VAL A 67 0.31 18.65 1.95
CA VAL A 67 1.22 18.23 0.86
C VAL A 67 0.42 17.90 -0.39
N ARG A 68 -0.68 17.10 -0.28
CA ARG A 68 -1.52 16.73 -1.42
C ARG A 68 -2.04 17.94 -2.19
N LYS A 69 -2.43 19.01 -1.48
CA LYS A 69 -2.93 20.26 -2.10
C LYS A 69 -1.86 21.03 -2.88
N LYS A 70 -0.57 20.78 -2.62
CA LYS A 70 0.56 21.48 -3.24
C LYS A 70 1.24 20.67 -4.34
N VAL A 71 1.04 19.37 -4.32
CA VAL A 71 1.62 18.45 -5.31
C VAL A 71 0.66 18.31 -6.50
N PRO A 72 1.16 18.32 -7.77
CA PRO A 72 0.32 18.14 -8.95
C PRO A 72 -0.52 16.85 -8.89
N CYS A 73 -1.76 16.88 -9.41
CA CYS A 73 -2.63 15.70 -9.47
C CYS A 73 -2.04 14.59 -10.35
N SER A 74 -1.17 14.93 -11.32
CA SER A 74 -0.47 13.97 -12.16
C SER A 74 0.54 13.11 -11.42
N LEU A 75 0.98 13.51 -10.20
CA LEU A 75 1.83 12.69 -9.35
C LEU A 75 0.99 11.97 -8.28
N PRO A 76 0.76 10.66 -8.41
CA PRO A 76 0.04 9.90 -7.40
C PRO A 76 0.78 9.85 -6.06
N LEU A 77 0.06 10.15 -4.97
CA LEU A 77 0.54 10.02 -3.61
C LEU A 77 -0.07 8.80 -2.93
N VAL A 78 0.79 7.98 -2.35
CA VAL A 78 0.41 6.77 -1.61
C VAL A 78 0.59 7.00 -0.12
N ALA A 79 -0.46 6.83 0.66
CA ALA A 79 -0.36 6.85 2.12
C ALA A 79 -0.04 5.44 2.64
N ASP A 80 1.02 5.34 3.44
CA ASP A 80 1.47 4.10 4.08
C ASP A 80 1.03 4.05 5.54
N ILE A 81 0.03 3.23 5.82
CA ILE A 81 -0.61 3.10 7.14
C ILE A 81 -0.31 1.71 7.71
N HIS A 82 0.15 1.65 8.95
CA HIS A 82 0.59 0.40 9.56
C HIS A 82 -0.45 -0.24 10.49
N PHE A 83 -1.14 0.55 11.34
CA PHE A 83 -1.96 -0.01 12.42
C PHE A 83 -3.32 0.65 12.61
N ASP A 84 -3.40 1.97 12.51
CA ASP A 84 -4.62 2.69 12.85
C ASP A 84 -5.48 2.98 11.60
N TYR A 85 -6.66 2.35 11.54
CA TYR A 85 -7.61 2.53 10.44
C TYR A 85 -8.07 3.99 10.26
N ARG A 86 -8.10 4.79 11.34
CA ARG A 86 -8.50 6.21 11.28
C ARG A 86 -7.54 7.03 10.43
N LEU A 87 -6.25 6.67 10.44
CA LEU A 87 -5.24 7.30 9.59
C LEU A 87 -5.47 6.95 8.11
N ALA A 88 -5.93 5.73 7.82
CA ALA A 88 -6.32 5.36 6.47
C ALA A 88 -7.51 6.20 5.98
N LEU A 89 -8.55 6.36 6.81
CA LEU A 89 -9.70 7.21 6.49
C LEU A 89 -9.28 8.67 6.29
N ALA A 90 -8.44 9.22 7.18
CA ALA A 90 -7.94 10.58 7.05
C ALA A 90 -7.15 10.79 5.76
N ALA A 91 -6.26 9.86 5.39
CA ALA A 91 -5.46 9.93 4.17
C ALA A 91 -6.32 9.80 2.90
N ILE A 92 -7.33 8.92 2.90
CA ILE A 92 -8.29 8.77 1.79
C ILE A 92 -9.04 10.08 1.58
N ASN A 93 -9.62 10.63 2.63
CA ASN A 93 -10.35 11.90 2.59
C ASN A 93 -9.45 13.09 2.22
N ALA A 94 -8.16 13.00 2.49
CA ALA A 94 -7.17 14.00 2.08
C ALA A 94 -6.78 13.90 0.61
N GLY A 95 -7.28 12.91 -0.14
CA GLY A 95 -7.02 12.72 -1.56
C GLY A 95 -5.80 11.84 -1.86
N ALA A 96 -5.53 10.83 -1.04
CA ALA A 96 -4.55 9.79 -1.39
C ALA A 96 -5.02 9.04 -2.64
N ASP A 97 -4.11 8.81 -3.59
CA ASP A 97 -4.39 8.06 -4.82
C ASP A 97 -4.31 6.55 -4.64
N LYS A 98 -3.72 6.11 -3.55
CA LYS A 98 -3.64 4.72 -3.09
C LYS A 98 -3.30 4.69 -1.61
N ILE A 99 -3.83 3.73 -0.88
CA ILE A 99 -3.35 3.42 0.47
C ILE A 99 -2.58 2.10 0.48
N ARG A 100 -1.58 2.01 1.36
CA ARG A 100 -0.91 0.74 1.67
C ARG A 100 -1.25 0.37 3.11
N ILE A 101 -1.81 -0.80 3.29
CA ILE A 101 -2.14 -1.38 4.60
C ILE A 101 -1.68 -2.84 4.67
N ASN A 102 -1.61 -3.36 5.89
CA ASN A 102 -1.69 -4.79 6.16
C ASN A 102 -3.04 -5.04 6.84
N PRO A 103 -4.02 -5.67 6.18
CA PRO A 103 -5.35 -5.91 6.75
C PRO A 103 -5.31 -6.58 8.13
N GLY A 104 -4.37 -7.53 8.33
CA GLY A 104 -4.19 -8.20 9.62
C GLY A 104 -3.74 -7.30 10.77
N ASN A 105 -3.21 -6.09 10.48
CA ASN A 105 -2.75 -5.12 11.48
C ASN A 105 -3.74 -3.97 11.71
N ILE A 106 -4.72 -3.80 10.83
CA ILE A 106 -5.71 -2.70 10.93
C ILE A 106 -6.70 -2.93 12.09
N GLY A 107 -6.85 -4.17 12.53
CA GLY A 107 -7.68 -4.54 13.67
C GLY A 107 -8.93 -5.34 13.27
N GLU A 108 -10.03 -5.09 13.96
CA GLU A 108 -11.27 -5.85 13.79
C GLU A 108 -11.90 -5.65 12.41
N ARG A 109 -12.75 -6.59 12.01
CA ARG A 109 -13.39 -6.65 10.69
C ARG A 109 -14.14 -5.36 10.33
N GLU A 110 -14.80 -4.74 11.31
CA GLU A 110 -15.53 -3.48 11.13
C GLU A 110 -14.61 -2.31 10.77
N ARG A 111 -13.40 -2.28 11.32
CA ARG A 111 -12.39 -1.26 11.00
C ARG A 111 -11.87 -1.42 9.58
N LEU A 112 -11.58 -2.67 9.19
CA LEU A 112 -11.18 -2.96 7.81
C LEU A 112 -12.31 -2.62 6.84
N ARG A 113 -13.57 -2.95 7.18
CA ARG A 113 -14.75 -2.58 6.39
C ARG A 113 -14.82 -1.07 6.16
N ALA A 114 -14.67 -0.27 7.21
CA ALA A 114 -14.70 1.18 7.09
C ALA A 114 -13.64 1.71 6.11
N VAL A 115 -12.43 1.15 6.14
CA VAL A 115 -11.36 1.52 5.20
C VAL A 115 -11.70 1.11 3.78
N VAL A 116 -12.24 -0.09 3.57
CA VAL A 116 -12.62 -0.58 2.24
C VAL A 116 -13.77 0.24 1.66
N GLU A 117 -14.80 0.56 2.46
CA GLU A 117 -15.91 1.39 2.00
C GLU A 117 -15.44 2.80 1.61
N ALA A 118 -14.55 3.42 2.39
CA ALA A 118 -13.95 4.70 2.02
C ALA A 118 -13.12 4.60 0.73
N ALA A 119 -12.35 3.51 0.55
CA ALA A 119 -11.59 3.29 -0.67
C ALA A 119 -12.51 3.07 -1.89
N LYS A 120 -13.67 2.42 -1.71
CA LYS A 120 -14.72 2.28 -2.74
C LYS A 120 -15.29 3.63 -3.15
N GLU A 121 -15.70 4.44 -2.18
CA GLU A 121 -16.29 5.75 -2.41
C GLU A 121 -15.36 6.67 -3.20
N HIS A 122 -14.07 6.64 -2.89
CA HIS A 122 -13.04 7.43 -3.57
C HIS A 122 -12.41 6.71 -4.77
N GLU A 123 -12.83 5.49 -5.08
CA GLU A 123 -12.33 4.66 -6.19
C GLU A 123 -10.81 4.42 -6.21
N ILE A 124 -10.14 4.45 -5.05
CA ILE A 124 -8.68 4.30 -4.94
C ILE A 124 -8.26 2.87 -4.58
N PRO A 125 -7.17 2.36 -5.15
CA PRO A 125 -6.72 1.01 -4.88
C PRO A 125 -6.11 0.86 -3.47
N ILE A 126 -6.28 -0.35 -2.92
CA ILE A 126 -5.65 -0.77 -1.67
C ILE A 126 -4.44 -1.65 -2.01
N ARG A 127 -3.25 -1.27 -1.52
CA ARG A 127 -2.07 -2.13 -1.57
C ARG A 127 -1.95 -2.94 -0.29
N VAL A 128 -2.08 -4.24 -0.45
CA VAL A 128 -1.81 -5.22 0.61
C VAL A 128 -0.31 -5.49 0.68
N GLY A 129 0.30 -5.22 1.83
CA GLY A 129 1.73 -5.42 2.04
C GLY A 129 2.00 -6.54 3.04
N VAL A 130 2.66 -7.60 2.61
CA VAL A 130 3.13 -8.70 3.46
C VAL A 130 4.64 -8.60 3.65
N ASN A 131 5.11 -8.73 4.89
CA ASN A 131 6.52 -8.68 5.21
C ASN A 131 6.95 -9.99 5.90
N SER A 132 8.10 -10.53 5.52
CA SER A 132 8.66 -11.73 6.15
C SER A 132 8.94 -11.55 7.66
N GLY A 133 9.24 -10.33 8.10
CA GLY A 133 9.50 -10.03 9.52
C GLY A 133 8.24 -9.88 10.39
N SER A 134 7.04 -9.86 9.80
CA SER A 134 5.77 -9.70 10.52
C SER A 134 4.69 -10.69 10.05
N LEU A 135 5.13 -11.89 9.64
CA LEU A 135 4.23 -12.96 9.23
C LEU A 135 3.38 -13.42 10.43
N GLU A 136 2.11 -13.70 10.19
CA GLU A 136 1.12 -14.06 11.21
C GLU A 136 1.51 -15.35 11.94
N LYS A 137 1.33 -15.37 13.27
CA LYS A 137 1.66 -16.51 14.12
C LYS A 137 1.06 -17.86 13.66
N PRO A 138 -0.21 -17.94 13.21
CA PRO A 138 -0.78 -19.19 12.71
C PRO A 138 -0.04 -19.71 11.46
N ILE A 139 0.37 -18.83 10.56
CA ILE A 139 1.12 -19.22 9.36
C ILE A 139 2.53 -19.68 9.74
N LEU A 140 3.20 -18.95 10.65
CA LEU A 140 4.50 -19.38 11.18
C LEU A 140 4.42 -20.75 11.86
N ALA A 141 3.36 -21.02 12.65
CA ALA A 141 3.15 -22.32 13.28
C ALA A 141 2.92 -23.43 12.26
N LYS A 142 2.17 -23.15 11.16
CA LYS A 142 1.90 -24.13 10.09
C LYS A 142 3.16 -24.51 9.32
N TYR A 143 4.02 -23.57 9.00
CA TYR A 143 5.21 -23.80 8.18
C TYR A 143 6.51 -23.97 8.99
N GLY A 144 6.47 -23.79 10.31
CA GLY A 144 7.62 -23.90 11.22
C GLY A 144 8.64 -22.76 11.10
N ARG A 145 8.60 -22.00 10.01
CA ARG A 145 9.48 -20.85 9.69
C ARG A 145 8.86 -19.98 8.61
N VAL A 146 9.51 -18.87 8.27
CA VAL A 146 9.14 -18.06 7.11
C VAL A 146 9.48 -18.82 5.83
N THR A 147 8.48 -19.08 5.00
CA THR A 147 8.62 -19.76 3.70
C THR A 147 7.94 -18.97 2.59
N ALA A 148 8.24 -19.27 1.34
CA ALA A 148 7.61 -18.64 0.18
C ALA A 148 6.10 -18.95 0.14
N GLU A 149 5.72 -20.18 0.45
CA GLU A 149 4.33 -20.63 0.54
C GLU A 149 3.57 -19.87 1.65
N GLY A 150 4.21 -19.72 2.83
CA GLY A 150 3.63 -18.98 3.95
C GLY A 150 3.41 -17.51 3.62
N LEU A 151 4.35 -16.87 2.95
CA LEU A 151 4.20 -15.47 2.49
C LEU A 151 3.09 -15.33 1.44
N ALA A 152 3.00 -16.25 0.49
CA ALA A 152 1.93 -16.26 -0.52
C ALA A 152 0.56 -16.54 0.12
N GLU A 153 0.48 -17.47 1.08
CA GLU A 153 -0.75 -17.76 1.82
C GLU A 153 -1.21 -16.53 2.62
N SER A 154 -0.29 -15.86 3.33
CA SER A 154 -0.59 -14.60 4.03
C SER A 154 -1.14 -13.54 3.08
N ALA A 155 -0.49 -13.36 1.93
CA ALA A 155 -0.96 -12.41 0.92
C ALA A 155 -2.38 -12.74 0.44
N MET A 156 -2.65 -14.00 0.10
CA MET A 156 -3.97 -14.44 -0.34
C MET A 156 -5.05 -14.29 0.72
N ASN A 157 -4.73 -14.62 1.98
CA ASN A 157 -5.68 -14.45 3.09
C ASN A 157 -6.05 -12.98 3.28
N ASN A 158 -5.07 -12.08 3.23
CA ASN A 158 -5.29 -10.63 3.34
C ASN A 158 -6.09 -10.06 2.13
N LEU A 159 -5.88 -10.58 0.91
CA LEU A 159 -6.69 -10.19 -0.24
C LEU A 159 -8.15 -10.63 -0.08
N ARG A 160 -8.38 -11.89 0.36
CA ARG A 160 -9.73 -12.42 0.60
C ARG A 160 -10.51 -11.62 1.63
N LEU A 161 -9.84 -11.13 2.69
CA LEU A 161 -10.49 -10.26 3.68
C LEU A 161 -11.05 -8.97 3.07
N ILE A 162 -10.38 -8.42 2.04
CA ILE A 162 -10.89 -7.25 1.32
C ILE A 162 -11.98 -7.64 0.31
N GLU A 163 -11.81 -8.78 -0.37
CA GLU A 163 -12.80 -9.31 -1.33
C GLU A 163 -14.14 -9.60 -0.66
N GLU A 164 -14.18 -9.96 0.64
CA GLU A 164 -15.43 -10.12 1.41
C GLU A 164 -16.32 -8.86 1.44
N PHE A 165 -15.74 -7.70 1.15
CA PHE A 165 -16.44 -6.42 1.05
C PHE A 165 -16.71 -6.00 -0.40
N ASP A 166 -16.67 -6.93 -1.37
CA ASP A 166 -16.88 -6.68 -2.81
C ASP A 166 -15.95 -5.60 -3.37
N TYR A 167 -14.65 -5.65 -3.00
CA TYR A 167 -13.64 -4.73 -3.50
C TYR A 167 -12.47 -5.47 -4.13
N ASP A 168 -12.17 -5.13 -5.39
CA ASP A 168 -11.18 -5.83 -6.21
C ASP A 168 -10.07 -4.93 -6.78
N LYS A 169 -10.10 -3.62 -6.47
CA LYS A 169 -9.01 -2.70 -6.86
C LYS A 169 -7.84 -2.86 -5.90
N MET A 170 -7.17 -4.00 -5.97
CA MET A 170 -6.09 -4.38 -5.06
C MET A 170 -4.75 -4.55 -5.76
N VAL A 171 -3.70 -4.11 -5.09
CA VAL A 171 -2.29 -4.35 -5.45
C VAL A 171 -1.65 -5.13 -4.31
N VAL A 172 -0.90 -6.17 -4.61
CA VAL A 172 -0.21 -6.95 -3.59
C VAL A 172 1.30 -6.73 -3.65
N SER A 173 1.94 -6.77 -2.50
CA SER A 173 3.40 -6.74 -2.39
C SER A 173 3.88 -7.66 -1.27
N ILE A 174 4.90 -8.45 -1.57
CA ILE A 174 5.62 -9.26 -0.60
C ILE A 174 7.01 -8.66 -0.44
N LYS A 175 7.48 -8.53 0.80
CA LYS A 175 8.81 -8.03 1.13
C LYS A 175 9.58 -9.06 1.96
N SER A 176 10.75 -9.44 1.47
CA SER A 176 11.76 -10.20 2.20
C SER A 176 13.15 -9.66 1.88
N SER A 177 14.07 -9.70 2.84
CA SER A 177 15.49 -9.44 2.62
C SER A 177 16.20 -10.61 1.91
N ASP A 178 15.63 -11.82 2.01
CA ASP A 178 16.07 -12.97 1.21
C ASP A 178 15.49 -12.87 -0.19
N VAL A 179 16.36 -12.66 -1.17
CA VAL A 179 15.98 -12.43 -2.58
C VAL A 179 15.31 -13.66 -3.18
N LYS A 180 15.83 -14.87 -2.87
CA LYS A 180 15.24 -16.12 -3.39
C LYS A 180 13.85 -16.35 -2.81
N LEU A 181 13.70 -16.19 -1.52
CA LEU A 181 12.42 -16.31 -0.83
C LEU A 181 11.38 -15.32 -1.40
N ASN A 182 11.81 -14.07 -1.63
CA ASN A 182 10.96 -13.03 -2.21
C ASN A 182 10.52 -13.41 -3.64
N TYR A 183 11.44 -13.85 -4.48
CA TYR A 183 11.16 -14.30 -5.84
C TYR A 183 10.19 -15.50 -5.85
N ASP A 184 10.48 -16.55 -5.05
CA ASP A 184 9.65 -17.75 -4.99
C ASP A 184 8.23 -17.43 -4.52
N ALA A 185 8.07 -16.58 -3.49
CA ALA A 185 6.76 -16.16 -3.00
C ALA A 185 5.93 -15.42 -4.06
N HIS A 186 6.55 -14.54 -4.86
CA HIS A 186 5.87 -13.87 -5.96
C HIS A 186 5.48 -14.84 -7.09
N ARG A 187 6.33 -15.86 -7.34
CA ARG A 187 6.03 -16.91 -8.33
C ARG A 187 4.83 -17.77 -7.94
N ILE A 188 4.69 -18.07 -6.63
CA ILE A 188 3.55 -18.84 -6.10
C ILE A 188 2.28 -18.00 -6.17
N LEU A 189 2.38 -16.70 -5.85
CA LEU A 189 1.23 -15.80 -5.84
C LEU A 189 0.69 -15.49 -7.25
N ALA A 190 1.57 -15.41 -8.25
CA ALA A 190 1.22 -15.12 -9.66
C ALA A 190 0.63 -16.33 -10.37
#